data_dbb8e7e70629b68b83fe632cb081a4b0
#
_entry.id   dbb8e7e70629b68b83fe632cb081a4b0
#
_cell.length_a   1.000
_cell.length_b   1.000
_cell.length_c   1.000
_cell.angle_alpha   90.00
_cell.angle_beta   90.00
_cell.angle_gamma   90.00
#
_symmetry.space_group_name_H-M   'P 1'
#
loop_
_entity.id
_entity.type
_entity.pdbx_description
1 polymer ?
#
loop_
_entity_poly.entity_id
_entity_poly.type
_entity_poly.pdbx_seq_one_letter_code
_entity_poly.pdbx_strand_id
1 'polypeptide(L)'
;MKAVQKGFTLIELMIVVAIIGILSAVAIPAYQGYIENANMAKVSAHYSSAINLVRSTIAKGDANVALGLERGTPTDPEGWVTLLNKAGGSAPGGGAAYLHPDNALDPDAILTGQIVVFDSSLIGTFDGIVIYRPCYGSLSNPAGFIISTDGSTVSEDLGNFLPSECQEIRANLGVD
;
A
#
# COMPACT_ATOMS: atom_id res chain seq x y z
N MET A 1 -66.30 6.20 -0.62
CA MET A 1 -65.56 6.83 -1.71
C MET A 1 -64.41 5.88 -2.10
N LYS A 2 -64.37 5.40 -3.36
CA LYS A 2 -63.27 4.56 -3.84
C LYS A 2 -62.14 5.49 -4.35
N ALA A 3 -60.98 5.46 -3.70
CA ALA A 3 -59.80 6.19 -4.16
C ALA A 3 -59.30 5.55 -5.45
N VAL A 4 -59.22 6.32 -6.51
CA VAL A 4 -58.67 5.90 -7.81
C VAL A 4 -57.16 5.82 -7.63
N GLN A 5 -56.58 4.62 -7.59
CA GLN A 5 -55.13 4.45 -7.60
C GLN A 5 -54.66 4.80 -9.03
N LYS A 6 -53.83 5.86 -9.11
CA LYS A 6 -53.10 6.19 -10.33
C LYS A 6 -51.88 5.25 -10.42
N GLY A 7 -51.90 4.33 -11.37
CA GLY A 7 -50.75 3.48 -11.67
C GLY A 7 -49.75 4.18 -12.59
N PHE A 8 -48.48 3.80 -12.49
CA PHE A 8 -47.43 4.23 -13.44
C PHE A 8 -47.73 3.67 -14.83
N THR A 9 -47.49 4.47 -15.85
CA THR A 9 -47.58 4.00 -17.23
C THR A 9 -46.30 3.23 -17.60
N LEU A 10 -46.43 2.25 -18.50
CA LEU A 10 -45.31 1.45 -18.96
C LEU A 10 -44.23 2.31 -19.66
N ILE A 11 -44.67 3.36 -20.37
CA ILE A 11 -43.77 4.29 -21.07
C ILE A 11 -42.96 5.16 -20.10
N GLU A 12 -43.55 5.61 -18.99
CA GLU A 12 -42.84 6.34 -17.96
C GLU A 12 -41.70 5.51 -17.33
N LEU A 13 -41.97 4.22 -17.08
CA LEU A 13 -40.97 3.32 -16.57
C LEU A 13 -39.85 3.08 -17.60
N MET A 14 -40.20 2.88 -18.88
CA MET A 14 -39.23 2.67 -19.96
C MET A 14 -38.29 3.85 -20.15
N ILE A 15 -38.78 5.07 -20.11
CA ILE A 15 -37.95 6.28 -20.24
C ILE A 15 -36.97 6.40 -19.05
N VAL A 16 -37.43 6.15 -17.85
CA VAL A 16 -36.61 6.23 -16.65
C VAL A 16 -35.43 5.22 -16.69
N VAL A 17 -35.72 3.95 -17.02
CA VAL A 17 -34.65 2.93 -17.10
C VAL A 17 -33.70 3.20 -18.27
N ALA A 18 -34.16 3.76 -19.37
CA ALA A 18 -33.32 4.17 -20.48
C ALA A 18 -32.33 5.28 -20.08
N ILE A 19 -32.83 6.30 -19.37
CA ILE A 19 -31.97 7.40 -18.87
C ILE A 19 -30.94 6.88 -17.86
N ILE A 20 -31.36 6.08 -16.88
CA ILE A 20 -30.46 5.47 -15.90
C ILE A 20 -29.41 4.59 -16.60
N GLY A 21 -29.78 3.82 -17.61
CA GLY A 21 -28.87 2.99 -18.38
C GLY A 21 -27.77 3.81 -19.07
N ILE A 22 -28.12 4.93 -19.70
CA ILE A 22 -27.16 5.83 -20.38
C ILE A 22 -26.23 6.48 -19.34
N LEU A 23 -26.77 6.98 -18.22
CA LEU A 23 -25.98 7.60 -17.18
C LEU A 23 -25.02 6.60 -16.53
N SER A 24 -25.47 5.39 -16.24
CA SER A 24 -24.66 4.32 -15.64
C SER A 24 -23.52 3.88 -16.56
N ALA A 25 -23.73 3.83 -17.88
CA ALA A 25 -22.70 3.45 -18.84
C ALA A 25 -21.48 4.38 -18.81
N VAL A 26 -21.67 5.66 -18.47
CA VAL A 26 -20.57 6.64 -18.34
C VAL A 26 -20.06 6.72 -16.91
N ALA A 27 -20.95 6.63 -15.92
CA ALA A 27 -20.60 6.81 -14.51
C ALA A 27 -19.76 5.67 -13.94
N ILE A 28 -20.04 4.41 -14.31
CA ILE A 28 -19.36 3.25 -13.75
C ILE A 28 -17.85 3.24 -14.06
N PRO A 29 -17.38 3.40 -15.32
CA PRO A 29 -15.95 3.44 -15.61
C PRO A 29 -15.24 4.61 -14.92
N ALA A 30 -15.87 5.78 -14.89
CA ALA A 30 -15.30 6.94 -14.21
C ALA A 30 -15.15 6.71 -12.70
N TYR A 31 -16.14 6.09 -12.07
CA TYR A 31 -16.10 5.76 -10.65
C TYR A 31 -14.98 4.77 -10.31
N GLN A 32 -14.76 3.75 -11.14
CA GLN A 32 -13.67 2.79 -10.98
C GLN A 32 -12.30 3.49 -10.98
N GLY A 33 -12.08 4.43 -11.91
CA GLY A 33 -10.85 5.22 -11.95
C GLY A 33 -10.63 6.08 -10.70
N TYR A 34 -11.69 6.64 -10.11
CA TYR A 34 -11.58 7.38 -8.84
C TYR A 34 -11.19 6.47 -7.68
N ILE A 35 -11.77 5.28 -7.58
CA ILE A 35 -11.43 4.31 -6.53
C ILE A 35 -9.98 3.86 -6.67
N GLU A 36 -9.52 3.56 -7.88
CA GLU A 36 -8.14 3.18 -8.13
C GLU A 36 -7.17 4.29 -7.70
N ASN A 37 -7.39 5.52 -8.12
CA ASN A 37 -6.57 6.67 -7.74
C ASN A 37 -6.55 6.89 -6.21
N ALA A 38 -7.69 6.74 -5.54
CA ALA A 38 -7.77 6.85 -4.09
C ALA A 38 -6.96 5.74 -3.38
N ASN A 39 -7.03 4.51 -3.89
CA ASN A 39 -6.27 3.39 -3.37
C ASN A 39 -4.76 3.59 -3.55
N MET A 40 -4.32 4.06 -4.72
CA MET A 40 -2.91 4.39 -4.98
C MET A 40 -2.40 5.51 -4.08
N ALA A 41 -3.19 6.55 -3.88
CA ALA A 41 -2.87 7.63 -2.96
C ALA A 41 -2.73 7.10 -1.52
N LYS A 42 -3.58 6.16 -1.10
CA LYS A 42 -3.52 5.51 0.20
C LYS A 42 -2.23 4.71 0.38
N VAL A 43 -1.84 3.89 -0.59
CA VAL A 43 -0.57 3.13 -0.55
C VAL A 43 0.63 4.09 -0.44
N SER A 44 0.65 5.15 -1.24
CA SER A 44 1.71 6.15 -1.20
C SER A 44 1.76 6.90 0.14
N ALA A 45 0.61 7.21 0.73
CA ALA A 45 0.53 7.83 2.05
C ALA A 45 1.08 6.92 3.16
N HIS A 46 0.76 5.62 3.13
CA HIS A 46 1.31 4.66 4.08
C HIS A 46 2.83 4.56 3.95
N TYR A 47 3.36 4.51 2.73
CA TYR A 47 4.80 4.49 2.50
C TYR A 47 5.49 5.74 3.06
N SER A 48 4.97 6.93 2.76
CA SER A 48 5.51 8.18 3.29
C SER A 48 5.43 8.25 4.82
N SER A 49 4.35 7.73 5.40
CA SER A 49 4.20 7.62 6.86
C SER A 49 5.24 6.69 7.47
N ALA A 50 5.53 5.56 6.81
CA ALA A 50 6.57 4.63 7.23
C ALA A 50 7.94 5.32 7.28
N ILE A 51 8.34 6.01 6.20
CA ILE A 51 9.62 6.75 6.16
C ILE A 51 9.71 7.75 7.31
N ASN A 52 8.67 8.54 7.54
CA ASN A 52 8.66 9.55 8.60
C ASN A 52 8.75 8.91 9.99
N LEU A 53 8.02 7.81 10.23
CA LEU A 53 8.05 7.11 11.50
C LEU A 53 9.42 6.47 11.75
N VAL A 54 10.01 5.84 10.74
CA VAL A 54 11.36 5.26 10.84
C VAL A 54 12.38 6.33 11.16
N ARG A 55 12.42 7.43 10.40
CA ARG A 55 13.35 8.54 10.67
C ARG A 55 13.21 9.10 12.09
N SER A 56 11.97 9.29 12.54
CA SER A 56 11.73 9.79 13.91
C SER A 56 12.13 8.79 14.99
N THR A 57 11.94 7.50 14.73
CA THR A 57 12.34 6.42 15.66
C THR A 57 13.85 6.32 15.76
N ILE A 58 14.57 6.40 14.65
CA ILE A 58 16.04 6.42 14.62
C ILE A 58 16.58 7.65 15.33
N ALA A 59 16.07 8.84 15.02
CA ALA A 59 16.48 10.07 15.69
C ALA A 59 16.28 10.02 17.22
N LYS A 60 15.17 9.39 17.66
CA LYS A 60 14.96 9.14 19.09
C LYS A 60 15.96 8.14 19.66
N GLY A 61 16.30 7.09 18.91
CA GLY A 61 17.33 6.13 19.29
C GLY A 61 18.70 6.78 19.46
N ASP A 62 19.09 7.65 18.53
CA ASP A 62 20.35 8.39 18.59
C ASP A 62 20.39 9.32 19.82
N ALA A 63 19.30 9.98 20.13
CA ALA A 63 19.19 10.80 21.34
C ALA A 63 19.32 9.95 22.62
N ASN A 64 18.75 8.73 22.66
CA ASN A 64 18.90 7.81 23.78
C ASN A 64 20.38 7.40 23.97
N VAL A 65 21.05 7.03 22.88
CA VAL A 65 22.49 6.67 22.92
C VAL A 65 23.34 7.82 23.42
N ALA A 66 23.05 9.05 22.98
CA ALA A 66 23.77 10.25 23.47
C ALA A 66 23.58 10.47 24.98
N LEU A 67 22.51 9.96 25.56
CA LEU A 67 22.24 9.99 27.01
C LEU A 67 22.78 8.76 27.75
N GLY A 68 23.47 7.84 27.04
CA GLY A 68 24.00 6.61 27.63
C GLY A 68 22.93 5.52 27.84
N LEU A 69 21.78 5.64 27.15
CA LEU A 69 20.68 4.67 27.17
C LEU A 69 20.78 3.74 25.98
N GLU A 70 20.05 2.63 26.03
CA GLU A 70 19.88 1.76 24.88
C GLU A 70 19.11 2.49 23.75
N ARG A 71 19.45 2.20 22.51
CA ARG A 71 18.84 2.83 21.32
C ARG A 71 17.33 2.65 21.28
N GLY A 72 16.83 1.42 21.56
CA GLY A 72 15.41 1.10 21.63
C GLY A 72 14.70 1.10 20.27
N THR A 73 15.46 1.06 19.16
CA THR A 73 14.92 0.85 17.80
C THR A 73 14.74 -0.65 17.54
N PRO A 74 13.71 -1.09 16.81
CA PRO A 74 13.62 -2.48 16.36
C PRO A 74 14.83 -2.86 15.51
N THR A 75 15.33 -4.09 15.68
CA THR A 75 16.48 -4.65 14.96
C THR A 75 16.08 -5.75 13.98
N ASP A 76 14.79 -6.09 13.92
CA ASP A 76 14.22 -7.14 13.08
C ASP A 76 12.99 -6.63 12.32
N PRO A 77 12.65 -7.26 11.16
CA PRO A 77 11.52 -6.84 10.34
C PRO A 77 10.18 -6.89 11.08
N GLU A 78 9.97 -7.91 11.93
CA GLU A 78 8.71 -8.09 12.65
C GLU A 78 8.49 -6.98 13.69
N GLY A 79 9.55 -6.56 14.37
CA GLY A 79 9.53 -5.41 15.28
C GLY A 79 9.14 -4.11 14.56
N TRP A 80 9.68 -3.88 13.36
CA TRP A 80 9.31 -2.73 12.53
C TRP A 80 7.87 -2.81 12.03
N VAL A 81 7.40 -3.98 11.57
CA VAL A 81 6.00 -4.19 11.17
C VAL A 81 5.06 -3.89 12.34
N THR A 82 5.39 -4.38 13.53
CA THR A 82 4.60 -4.15 14.74
C THR A 82 4.53 -2.65 15.07
N LEU A 83 5.67 -1.95 15.01
CA LEU A 83 5.75 -0.51 15.26
C LEU A 83 4.93 0.29 14.22
N LEU A 84 5.08 -0.02 12.94
CA LEU A 84 4.40 0.65 11.85
C LEU A 84 2.89 0.43 11.89
N ASN A 85 2.44 -0.80 12.14
CA ASN A 85 1.02 -1.11 12.26
C ASN A 85 0.37 -0.51 13.51
N LYS A 86 1.15 -0.26 14.57
CA LYS A 86 0.67 0.44 15.78
C LYS A 86 0.31 1.90 15.49
N ALA A 87 0.94 2.53 14.48
CA ALA A 87 0.56 3.86 14.01
C ALA A 87 -0.79 3.85 13.27
N GLY A 88 -1.30 2.68 12.94
CA GLY A 88 -2.59 2.47 12.31
C GLY A 88 -2.54 2.47 10.79
N GLY A 89 -3.63 2.04 10.19
CA GLY A 89 -3.82 1.97 8.75
C GLY A 89 -4.23 0.58 8.28
N SER A 90 -4.89 0.55 7.13
CA SER A 90 -5.26 -0.69 6.45
C SER A 90 -4.93 -0.57 4.97
N ALA A 91 -4.45 -1.64 4.36
CA ALA A 91 -4.22 -1.70 2.93
C ALA A 91 -5.52 -1.51 2.13
N PRO A 92 -5.47 -1.02 0.89
CA PRO A 92 -6.67 -0.90 0.04
C PRO A 92 -7.41 -2.23 -0.18
N GLY A 93 -6.68 -3.32 -0.38
CA GLY A 93 -7.24 -4.67 -0.55
C GLY A 93 -7.62 -5.38 0.76
N GLY A 94 -7.44 -4.71 1.90
CA GLY A 94 -7.73 -5.24 3.24
C GLY A 94 -6.48 -5.65 4.01
N GLY A 95 -6.67 -5.96 5.30
CA GLY A 95 -5.57 -6.28 6.20
C GLY A 95 -4.77 -5.08 6.72
N ALA A 96 -3.68 -5.34 7.40
CA ALA A 96 -2.77 -4.32 7.92
C ALA A 96 -2.06 -3.58 6.78
N ALA A 97 -1.65 -2.33 7.02
CA ALA A 97 -0.94 -1.56 5.99
C ALA A 97 0.49 -2.08 5.73
N TYR A 98 1.10 -2.73 6.73
CA TYR A 98 2.46 -3.25 6.67
C TYR A 98 2.49 -4.73 6.98
N LEU A 99 3.26 -5.47 6.18
CA LEU A 99 3.37 -6.93 6.24
C LEU A 99 4.84 -7.33 6.30
N HIS A 100 5.16 -8.36 7.10
CA HIS A 100 6.40 -9.11 6.99
C HIS A 100 6.10 -10.43 6.27
N PRO A 101 6.46 -10.56 5.00
CA PRO A 101 6.24 -11.79 4.26
C PRO A 101 7.37 -12.78 4.50
N ASP A 102 7.06 -14.06 4.32
CA ASP A 102 8.07 -15.13 4.27
C ASP A 102 8.99 -15.01 3.03
N ASN A 103 8.58 -14.15 2.08
CA ASN A 103 9.25 -13.93 0.80
C ASN A 103 9.17 -12.45 0.43
N ALA A 104 10.27 -11.84 -0.03
CA ALA A 104 10.38 -10.43 -0.37
C ALA A 104 9.39 -9.95 -1.46
N LEU A 105 8.94 -10.87 -2.32
CA LEU A 105 7.99 -10.61 -3.41
C LEU A 105 6.69 -11.40 -3.18
N ASP A 106 6.04 -11.15 -2.05
CA ASP A 106 4.75 -11.76 -1.75
C ASP A 106 3.66 -11.24 -2.72
N PRO A 107 3.09 -12.11 -3.58
CA PRO A 107 2.05 -11.72 -4.51
C PRO A 107 0.83 -11.10 -3.82
N ASP A 108 0.47 -11.61 -2.65
CA ASP A 108 -0.68 -11.12 -1.89
C ASP A 108 -0.47 -9.68 -1.43
N ALA A 109 0.74 -9.31 -1.03
CA ALA A 109 1.08 -7.93 -0.66
C ALA A 109 0.95 -6.98 -1.87
N ILE A 110 1.34 -7.43 -3.06
CA ILE A 110 1.20 -6.67 -4.32
C ILE A 110 -0.28 -6.45 -4.65
N LEU A 111 -1.10 -7.50 -4.56
CA LEU A 111 -2.53 -7.45 -4.87
C LEU A 111 -3.33 -6.62 -3.87
N THR A 112 -2.93 -6.64 -2.61
CA THR A 112 -3.62 -5.91 -1.53
C THR A 112 -3.12 -4.49 -1.33
N GLY A 113 -1.96 -4.12 -1.88
CA GLY A 113 -1.32 -2.82 -1.70
C GLY A 113 -0.73 -2.63 -0.30
N GLN A 114 -0.24 -3.71 0.30
CA GLN A 114 0.48 -3.68 1.57
C GLN A 114 1.93 -3.25 1.36
N ILE A 115 2.49 -2.52 2.31
CA ILE A 115 3.92 -2.20 2.36
C ILE A 115 4.64 -3.39 2.98
N VAL A 116 5.66 -3.88 2.31
CA VAL A 116 6.41 -5.08 2.70
C VAL A 116 7.65 -4.68 3.50
N VAL A 117 7.90 -5.35 4.61
CA VAL A 117 9.07 -5.13 5.47
C VAL A 117 9.81 -6.47 5.61
N PHE A 118 11.02 -6.55 5.11
CA PHE A 118 11.80 -7.78 5.10
C PHE A 118 13.28 -7.55 5.34
N ASP A 119 14.00 -8.63 5.66
CA ASP A 119 15.45 -8.61 5.79
C ASP A 119 16.12 -8.52 4.42
N SER A 120 17.11 -7.66 4.29
CA SER A 120 17.84 -7.47 3.02
C SER A 120 18.61 -8.69 2.56
N SER A 121 18.86 -9.67 3.43
CA SER A 121 19.46 -10.95 3.07
C SER A 121 18.65 -11.71 2.01
N LEU A 122 17.34 -11.46 1.92
CA LEU A 122 16.46 -12.04 0.90
C LEU A 122 16.77 -11.52 -0.51
N ILE A 123 17.39 -10.36 -0.64
CA ILE A 123 17.82 -9.77 -1.92
C ILE A 123 19.34 -9.75 -2.11
N GLY A 124 20.09 -10.24 -1.13
CA GLY A 124 21.47 -10.75 -1.31
C GLY A 124 22.63 -9.75 -1.28
N THR A 125 22.44 -8.46 -0.95
CA THR A 125 23.52 -7.48 -1.11
C THR A 125 23.72 -6.46 0.00
N PHE A 126 22.81 -6.35 0.94
CA PHE A 126 22.88 -5.36 2.01
C PHE A 126 22.67 -6.02 3.37
N ASP A 127 23.18 -5.38 4.41
CA ASP A 127 22.91 -5.79 5.79
C ASP A 127 21.94 -4.77 6.40
N GLY A 128 20.66 -5.14 6.45
CA GLY A 128 19.63 -4.23 6.96
C GLY A 128 18.20 -4.71 6.70
N ILE A 129 17.27 -3.87 7.04
CA ILE A 129 15.84 -4.10 6.89
C ILE A 129 15.32 -3.20 5.77
N VAL A 130 14.63 -3.80 4.84
CA VAL A 130 14.04 -3.12 3.68
C VAL A 130 12.55 -2.87 3.94
N ILE A 131 12.11 -1.63 3.75
CA ILE A 131 10.70 -1.29 3.68
C ILE A 131 10.37 -0.97 2.23
N TYR A 132 9.54 -1.77 1.64
CA TYR A 132 9.28 -1.81 0.21
C TYR A 132 7.81 -1.55 -0.10
N ARG A 133 7.57 -0.58 -0.97
CA ARG A 133 6.26 -0.34 -1.56
C ARG A 133 6.18 -1.09 -2.90
N PRO A 134 5.40 -2.17 -2.97
CA PRO A 134 5.22 -2.91 -4.22
C PRO A 134 4.45 -2.07 -5.26
N CYS A 135 4.44 -2.56 -6.49
CA CYS A 135 3.58 -2.04 -7.53
C CYS A 135 2.12 -2.32 -7.17
N TYR A 136 1.28 -1.31 -7.25
CA TYR A 136 -0.15 -1.43 -6.99
C TYR A 136 -0.94 -0.56 -7.98
N GLY A 137 -1.95 -1.13 -8.62
CA GLY A 137 -2.72 -0.41 -9.64
C GLY A 137 -1.82 0.13 -10.75
N SER A 138 -1.91 1.41 -11.07
CA SER A 138 -1.04 2.11 -12.04
C SER A 138 0.27 2.63 -11.45
N LEU A 139 0.59 2.37 -10.17
CA LEU A 139 1.89 2.65 -9.58
C LEU A 139 2.94 1.72 -10.20
N SER A 140 3.56 2.18 -11.30
CA SER A 140 4.56 1.41 -12.04
C SER A 140 5.96 1.46 -11.40
N ASN A 141 6.20 2.41 -10.49
CA ASN A 141 7.49 2.57 -9.84
C ASN A 141 7.41 2.06 -8.39
N PRO A 142 7.96 0.88 -8.10
CA PRO A 142 8.17 0.46 -6.73
C PRO A 142 9.10 1.47 -6.05
N ALA A 143 8.99 1.59 -4.74
CA ALA A 143 9.86 2.43 -3.95
C ALA A 143 10.25 1.70 -2.67
N GLY A 144 11.45 1.95 -2.18
CA GLY A 144 11.91 1.32 -0.95
C GLY A 144 13.03 2.10 -0.29
N PHE A 145 13.28 1.80 0.95
CA PHE A 145 14.42 2.32 1.70
C PHE A 145 14.95 1.24 2.64
N ILE A 146 16.23 1.34 2.97
CA ILE A 146 16.94 0.41 3.82
C ILE A 146 17.21 1.07 5.16
N ILE A 147 17.00 0.33 6.23
CA ILE A 147 17.42 0.66 7.59
C ILE A 147 18.59 -0.25 7.90
N SER A 148 19.72 0.31 8.36
CA SER A 148 20.87 -0.52 8.80
C SER A 148 20.48 -1.44 9.95
N THR A 149 21.15 -2.60 10.08
CA THR A 149 20.90 -3.59 11.14
C THR A 149 21.04 -3.03 12.54
N ASP A 150 21.90 -2.05 12.73
CA ASP A 150 22.04 -1.34 14.01
C ASP A 150 20.96 -0.27 14.23
N GLY A 151 20.07 -0.06 13.24
CA GLY A 151 19.01 0.93 13.29
C GLY A 151 19.51 2.37 13.29
N SER A 152 20.73 2.64 12.85
CA SER A 152 21.35 3.97 12.92
C SER A 152 21.18 4.82 11.69
N THR A 153 21.01 4.20 10.52
CA THR A 153 20.97 4.93 9.24
C THR A 153 19.80 4.49 8.37
N VAL A 154 19.34 5.41 7.52
CA VAL A 154 18.34 5.15 6.48
C VAL A 154 18.95 5.52 5.14
N SER A 155 18.91 4.61 4.18
CA SER A 155 19.25 4.87 2.78
C SER A 155 18.00 4.75 1.92
N GLU A 156 17.75 5.73 1.08
CA GLU A 156 16.62 5.73 0.12
C GLU A 156 17.01 5.10 -1.22
N ASP A 157 18.29 4.79 -1.40
CA ASP A 157 18.80 4.25 -2.65
C ASP A 157 18.85 2.72 -2.58
N LEU A 158 17.78 2.09 -3.02
CA LEU A 158 17.75 0.65 -3.27
C LEU A 158 18.48 0.28 -4.57
N GLY A 159 19.01 1.26 -5.31
CA GLY A 159 19.72 1.06 -6.55
C GLY A 159 18.89 0.25 -7.57
N ASN A 160 19.58 -0.56 -8.36
CA ASN A 160 19.00 -1.42 -9.41
C ASN A 160 18.30 -2.70 -8.86
N PHE A 161 18.07 -2.80 -7.56
CA PHE A 161 17.47 -3.99 -6.95
C PHE A 161 15.96 -4.04 -6.99
N LEU A 162 15.33 -2.89 -7.23
CA LEU A 162 13.89 -2.91 -7.46
C LEU A 162 13.68 -3.38 -8.90
N PRO A 163 12.91 -4.47 -9.10
CA PRO A 163 12.61 -4.90 -10.45
C PRO A 163 12.01 -3.71 -11.21
N SER A 164 12.61 -3.36 -12.33
CA SER A 164 11.99 -2.52 -13.36
C SER A 164 10.71 -3.16 -13.93
N GLU A 165 10.34 -4.28 -13.40
CA GLU A 165 9.50 -5.36 -13.88
C GLU A 165 8.15 -5.46 -13.16
N CYS A 166 7.60 -4.34 -12.69
CA CYS A 166 6.21 -4.34 -12.23
C CYS A 166 5.26 -4.93 -13.28
N GLN A 167 5.55 -4.74 -14.55
CA GLN A 167 4.77 -5.32 -15.65
C GLN A 167 4.94 -6.83 -15.75
N GLU A 168 6.14 -7.38 -15.56
CA GLU A 168 6.36 -8.83 -15.58
C GLU A 168 5.73 -9.52 -14.38
N ILE A 169 5.81 -8.92 -13.20
CA ILE A 169 5.16 -9.46 -12.00
C ILE A 169 3.63 -9.48 -12.18
N ARG A 170 3.05 -8.42 -12.72
CA ARG A 170 1.61 -8.37 -13.02
C ARG A 170 1.21 -9.38 -14.08
N ALA A 171 1.96 -9.50 -15.17
CA ALA A 171 1.71 -10.48 -16.22
C ALA A 171 1.81 -11.93 -15.72
N ASN A 172 2.79 -12.24 -14.85
CA ASN A 172 2.94 -13.55 -14.23
C ASN A 172 1.84 -13.89 -13.22
N LEU A 173 1.22 -12.87 -12.62
CA LEU A 173 0.09 -13.03 -11.71
C LEU A 173 -1.27 -12.99 -12.43
N GLY A 174 -1.30 -12.77 -13.77
CA GLY A 174 -2.54 -12.66 -14.54
C GLY A 174 -3.39 -11.44 -14.17
N VAL A 175 -2.76 -10.37 -13.68
CA VAL A 175 -3.41 -9.11 -13.28
C VAL A 175 -3.07 -8.06 -14.33
N ASP A 176 -3.93 -7.94 -15.35
CA ASP A 176 -3.89 -6.88 -16.38
C ASP A 176 -4.60 -5.61 -15.88
#